data_92add0b5bfa282660fedafa670e223f4
#
_entry.id   92add0b5bfa282660fedafa670e223f4
#
_cell.length_a   1.000
_cell.length_b   1.000
_cell.length_c   1.000
_cell.angle_alpha   90.00
_cell.angle_beta   90.00
_cell.angle_gamma   90.00
#
_symmetry.space_group_name_H-M   'P 1'
#
loop_
_entity.id
_entity.type
_entity.pdbx_description
1 polymer ?
#
loop_
_entity_poly.entity_id
_entity_poly.type
_entity_poly.pdbx_seq_one_letter_code
_entity_poly.pdbx_strand_id
1 'polypeptide(L)'
;MKRKLLLFLLSICFFLPDFAATGQYNFIRVDGGSGLSNSHVKSIIQDSYGFIWLGTRNGLNRYDGVSMKLYNCYDETLQHGNQVISALFEDNHRQLWVGTDDGVYIQAVSYTHLRA
;
A
#
# COMPACT_ATOMS: atom_id res chain seq x y z
N MET A 1 11.77 -14.85 -59.00
CA MET A 1 11.13 -15.68 -57.97
C MET A 1 11.48 -15.21 -56.53
N LYS A 2 12.67 -14.84 -56.23
CA LYS A 2 13.07 -14.38 -54.88
C LYS A 2 12.42 -13.04 -54.45
N ARG A 3 12.12 -12.13 -55.37
CA ARG A 3 11.46 -10.85 -55.09
C ARG A 3 9.99 -10.99 -54.69
N LYS A 4 9.27 -11.92 -55.26
CA LYS A 4 7.86 -12.16 -54.93
C LYS A 4 7.72 -12.84 -53.56
N LEU A 5 8.63 -13.69 -53.17
CA LEU A 5 8.66 -14.31 -51.84
C LEU A 5 8.97 -13.29 -50.76
N LEU A 6 9.92 -12.36 -51.01
CA LEU A 6 10.29 -11.30 -50.10
C LEU A 6 9.11 -10.32 -49.87
N LEU A 7 8.39 -9.93 -50.93
CA LEU A 7 7.22 -9.10 -50.86
C LEU A 7 6.05 -9.78 -50.13
N PHE A 8 5.89 -11.09 -50.27
CA PHE A 8 4.91 -11.89 -49.56
C PHE A 8 5.22 -11.98 -48.07
N LEU A 9 6.49 -12.17 -47.69
CA LEU A 9 6.96 -12.16 -46.30
C LEU A 9 6.81 -10.78 -45.66
N LEU A 10 7.11 -9.71 -46.39
CA LEU A 10 6.85 -8.33 -45.92
C LEU A 10 5.37 -8.03 -45.72
N SER A 11 4.51 -8.57 -46.59
CA SER A 11 3.03 -8.42 -46.48
C SER A 11 2.49 -9.13 -45.24
N ILE A 12 3.03 -10.28 -44.86
CA ILE A 12 2.62 -11.03 -43.66
C ILE A 12 2.98 -10.25 -42.38
N CYS A 13 4.09 -9.52 -42.35
CA CYS A 13 4.47 -8.69 -41.19
C CYS A 13 3.44 -7.59 -40.87
N PHE A 14 2.68 -7.09 -41.87
CA PHE A 14 1.63 -6.09 -41.66
C PHE A 14 0.32 -6.66 -41.11
N PHE A 15 0.14 -7.98 -41.14
CA PHE A 15 -1.06 -8.67 -40.64
C PHE A 15 -0.85 -9.31 -39.26
N LEU A 16 0.32 -9.14 -38.62
CA LEU A 16 0.48 -9.54 -37.23
C LEU A 16 -0.41 -8.63 -36.38
N PRO A 17 -1.37 -9.19 -35.62
CA PRO A 17 -2.15 -8.35 -34.72
C PRO A 17 -1.18 -7.71 -33.74
N ASP A 18 -1.26 -6.40 -33.61
CA ASP A 18 -0.67 -5.69 -32.49
C ASP A 18 -1.19 -6.33 -31.21
N PHE A 19 -0.37 -7.16 -30.58
CA PHE A 19 -0.60 -7.60 -29.21
C PHE A 19 -0.34 -6.38 -28.31
N ALA A 20 -1.19 -5.37 -28.40
CA ALA A 20 -1.28 -4.36 -27.37
C ALA A 20 -1.78 -5.09 -26.12
N ALA A 21 -0.88 -5.37 -25.20
CA ALA A 21 -1.24 -5.79 -23.86
C ALA A 21 -2.04 -4.65 -23.23
N THR A 22 -3.35 -4.66 -23.41
CA THR A 22 -4.26 -3.80 -22.67
C THR A 22 -4.22 -4.27 -21.23
N GLY A 23 -3.31 -3.68 -20.44
CA GLY A 23 -3.25 -3.92 -19.00
C GLY A 23 -4.61 -3.54 -18.41
N GLN A 24 -5.42 -4.53 -18.09
CA GLN A 24 -6.67 -4.30 -17.41
C GLN A 24 -6.36 -4.08 -15.94
N TYR A 25 -6.51 -2.83 -15.47
CA TYR A 25 -6.37 -2.50 -14.06
C TYR A 25 -7.66 -2.82 -13.33
N ASN A 26 -7.60 -3.79 -12.42
CA ASN A 26 -8.71 -4.10 -11.54
C ASN A 26 -8.51 -3.36 -10.21
N PHE A 27 -9.46 -2.49 -9.87
CA PHE A 27 -9.45 -1.80 -8.58
C PHE A 27 -10.28 -2.57 -7.57
N ILE A 28 -9.69 -2.83 -6.39
CA ILE A 28 -10.38 -3.39 -5.25
C ILE A 28 -10.56 -2.27 -4.23
N ARG A 29 -11.79 -2.07 -3.78
CA ARG A 29 -12.11 -1.08 -2.76
C ARG A 29 -11.78 -1.64 -1.38
N VAL A 30 -10.99 -0.91 -0.62
CA VAL A 30 -10.70 -1.19 0.79
C VAL A 30 -11.45 -0.15 1.64
N ASP A 31 -12.39 -0.60 2.45
CA ASP A 31 -13.25 0.26 3.26
C ASP A 31 -13.52 -0.35 4.66
N GLY A 32 -14.51 0.16 5.37
CA GLY A 32 -14.92 -0.37 6.67
C GLY A 32 -15.30 -1.84 6.66
N GLY A 33 -15.86 -2.35 5.56
CA GLY A 33 -16.14 -3.78 5.39
C GLY A 33 -14.87 -4.64 5.29
N SER A 34 -13.75 -4.04 4.89
CA SER A 34 -12.42 -4.68 4.88
C SER A 34 -11.66 -4.54 6.20
N GLY A 35 -12.24 -3.90 7.20
CA GLY A 35 -11.64 -3.65 8.51
C GLY A 35 -10.95 -2.31 8.67
N LEU A 36 -11.04 -1.41 7.70
CA LEU A 36 -10.51 -0.05 7.79
C LEU A 36 -11.28 0.72 8.88
N SER A 37 -10.55 1.33 9.82
CA SER A 37 -11.13 1.98 11.00
C SER A 37 -11.92 3.26 10.68
N ASN A 38 -11.56 3.94 9.59
CA ASN A 38 -12.23 5.13 9.11
C ASN A 38 -11.96 5.33 7.63
N SER A 39 -12.96 5.73 6.87
CA SER A 39 -12.83 5.96 5.42
C SER A 39 -12.04 7.21 5.04
N HIS A 40 -11.77 8.10 6.01
CA HIS A 40 -10.96 9.30 5.78
C HIS A 40 -9.48 8.97 5.98
N VAL A 41 -8.85 8.47 4.93
CA VAL A 41 -7.43 8.15 4.89
C VAL A 41 -6.64 9.41 4.54
N LYS A 42 -5.72 9.81 5.42
CA LYS A 42 -4.89 11.01 5.27
C LYS A 42 -3.49 10.70 4.79
N SER A 43 -2.99 9.52 5.08
CA SER A 43 -1.65 9.09 4.68
C SER A 43 -1.60 7.60 4.43
N ILE A 44 -0.73 7.20 3.51
CA ILE A 44 -0.51 5.81 3.15
C ILE A 44 0.95 5.61 2.80
N ILE A 45 1.56 4.57 3.35
CA ILE A 45 2.92 4.14 2.97
C ILE A 45 2.99 2.61 2.91
N GLN A 46 3.95 2.12 2.17
CA GLN A 46 4.39 0.72 2.24
C GLN A 46 5.71 0.66 2.99
N ASP A 47 5.79 -0.21 4.01
CA ASP A 47 7.03 -0.39 4.76
C ASP A 47 7.99 -1.34 4.03
N SER A 48 9.21 -1.45 4.56
CA SER A 48 10.27 -2.29 3.98
C SER A 48 9.97 -3.79 4.05
N TYR A 49 8.95 -4.20 4.81
CA TYR A 49 8.48 -5.58 4.91
C TYR A 49 7.32 -5.88 3.96
N GLY A 50 6.80 -4.86 3.26
CA GLY A 50 5.71 -4.99 2.31
C GLY A 50 4.32 -4.71 2.88
N PHE A 51 4.20 -4.38 4.17
CA PHE A 51 2.92 -3.98 4.76
C PHE A 51 2.50 -2.59 4.32
N ILE A 52 1.21 -2.42 4.08
CA ILE A 52 0.63 -1.10 3.79
C ILE A 52 0.10 -0.51 5.10
N TRP A 53 0.55 0.68 5.42
CA TRP A 53 0.10 1.45 6.56
C TRP A 53 -0.82 2.57 6.10
N LEU A 54 -1.98 2.68 6.73
CA LEU A 54 -3.01 3.69 6.42
C LEU A 54 -3.28 4.51 7.67
N GLY A 55 -2.94 5.78 7.61
CA GLY A 55 -3.25 6.76 8.64
C GLY A 55 -4.62 7.37 8.40
N THR A 56 -5.53 7.19 9.34
CA THR A 56 -6.91 7.67 9.22
C THR A 56 -7.26 8.68 10.33
N ARG A 57 -8.45 9.24 10.29
CA ARG A 57 -8.98 10.04 11.37
C ARG A 57 -9.27 9.25 12.64
N ASN A 58 -9.30 7.92 12.57
CA ASN A 58 -9.61 7.06 13.70
C ASN A 58 -8.65 5.89 13.82
N GLY A 59 -7.36 6.20 13.91
CA GLY A 59 -6.31 5.23 14.17
C GLY A 59 -5.45 4.90 12.97
N LEU A 60 -4.44 4.10 13.24
CA LEU A 60 -3.46 3.60 12.30
C LEU A 60 -3.82 2.17 11.92
N ASN A 61 -3.91 1.89 10.65
CA ASN A 61 -4.23 0.56 10.13
C ASN A 61 -3.03 -0.03 9.41
N ARG A 62 -2.81 -1.32 9.57
CA ARG A 62 -1.84 -2.08 8.80
C ARG A 62 -2.55 -3.15 7.98
N TYR A 63 -2.29 -3.17 6.68
CA TYR A 63 -2.84 -4.12 5.73
C TYR A 63 -1.75 -5.04 5.20
N ASP A 64 -1.95 -6.34 5.27
CA ASP A 64 -1.00 -7.36 4.82
C ASP A 64 -1.34 -7.97 3.45
N GLY A 65 -2.38 -7.46 2.78
CA GLY A 65 -2.94 -8.00 1.55
C GLY A 65 -4.18 -8.85 1.74
N VAL A 66 -4.46 -9.28 2.96
CA VAL A 66 -5.61 -10.15 3.31
C VAL A 66 -6.44 -9.54 4.45
N SER A 67 -5.78 -9.11 5.52
CA SER A 67 -6.44 -8.62 6.73
C SER A 67 -5.94 -7.25 7.15
N MET A 68 -6.78 -6.54 7.88
CA MET A 68 -6.51 -5.22 8.44
C MET A 68 -6.35 -5.30 9.95
N LYS A 69 -5.27 -4.72 10.47
CA LYS A 69 -5.04 -4.61 11.91
C LYS A 69 -5.03 -3.15 12.33
N LEU A 70 -5.82 -2.84 13.36
CA LEU A 70 -5.90 -1.50 13.95
C LEU A 70 -4.86 -1.32 15.05
N TYR A 71 -4.16 -0.21 15.02
CA TYR A 71 -3.24 0.26 16.07
C TYR A 71 -3.72 1.61 16.59
N ASN A 72 -3.74 1.75 17.90
CA ASN A 72 -4.05 3.02 18.56
C ASN A 72 -2.77 3.67 19.07
N CYS A 73 -2.59 4.94 18.78
CA CYS A 73 -1.53 5.73 19.37
C CYS A 73 -1.97 6.16 20.77
N TYR A 74 -1.41 5.51 21.78
CA TYR A 74 -1.76 5.75 23.18
C TYR A 74 -0.50 5.96 24.00
N ASP A 75 -0.49 6.98 24.83
CA ASP A 75 0.55 7.26 25.80
C ASP A 75 0.04 6.91 27.20
N GLU A 76 0.61 5.86 27.78
CA GLU A 76 0.24 5.38 29.12
C GLU A 76 0.56 6.39 30.22
N THR A 77 1.60 7.22 30.02
CA THR A 77 2.02 8.20 31.02
C THR A 77 1.08 9.40 31.08
N LEU A 78 0.52 9.78 29.95
CA LEU A 78 -0.40 10.89 29.82
C LEU A 78 -1.87 10.46 29.91
N GLN A 79 -2.13 9.16 29.92
CA GLN A 79 -3.46 8.53 29.94
C GLN A 79 -4.39 9.03 28.83
N HIS A 80 -3.81 9.47 27.73
CA HIS A 80 -4.54 9.86 26.55
C HIS A 80 -3.77 9.44 25.28
N GLY A 81 -4.45 9.38 24.17
CA GLY A 81 -3.90 9.09 22.87
C GLY A 81 -4.65 9.84 21.80
N ASN A 82 -4.03 9.96 20.64
CA ASN A 82 -4.65 10.59 19.49
C ASN A 82 -4.86 9.56 18.40
N GLN A 83 -6.10 9.48 17.93
CA GLN A 83 -6.53 8.57 16.86
C GLN A 83 -6.40 9.21 15.47
N VAL A 84 -6.20 10.53 15.40
CA VAL A 84 -6.09 11.24 14.12
C VAL A 84 -4.66 11.16 13.61
N ILE A 85 -4.44 10.35 12.60
CA ILE A 85 -3.13 10.13 11.99
C ILE A 85 -3.01 11.02 10.76
N SER A 86 -2.05 11.94 10.74
CA SER A 86 -1.87 12.91 9.67
C SER A 86 -0.70 12.60 8.74
N ALA A 87 0.35 11.92 9.24
CA ALA A 87 1.53 11.61 8.47
C ALA A 87 2.17 10.30 8.91
N LEU A 88 2.81 9.62 7.98
CA LEU A 88 3.53 8.37 8.21
C LEU A 88 4.89 8.42 7.51
N PHE A 89 5.91 7.88 8.17
CA PHE A 89 7.25 7.76 7.62
C PHE A 89 7.98 6.55 8.22
N GLU A 90 8.67 5.78 7.40
CA GLU A 90 9.58 4.73 7.85
C GLU A 90 11.02 5.22 7.72
N ASP A 91 11.83 5.12 8.78
CA ASP A 91 13.24 5.53 8.79
C ASP A 91 14.17 4.40 8.34
N ASN A 92 15.47 4.71 8.30
CA ASN A 92 16.51 3.75 7.91
C ASN A 92 16.70 2.61 8.93
N HIS A 93 16.17 2.75 10.12
CA HIS A 93 16.18 1.72 11.18
C HIS A 93 14.90 0.89 11.20
N ARG A 94 14.05 1.07 10.19
CA ARG A 94 12.74 0.41 10.06
C ARG A 94 11.76 0.73 11.18
N GLN A 95 11.91 1.91 11.77
CA GLN A 95 10.96 2.45 12.74
C GLN A 95 9.89 3.25 12.02
N LEU A 96 8.65 3.04 12.41
CA LEU A 96 7.52 3.78 11.87
C LEU A 96 7.26 5.02 12.71
N TRP A 97 7.37 6.17 12.10
CA TRP A 97 7.05 7.48 12.67
C TRP A 97 5.63 7.84 12.31
N VAL A 98 4.81 8.11 13.32
CA VAL A 98 3.39 8.37 13.19
C VAL A 98 3.09 9.77 13.69
N GLY A 99 2.81 10.67 12.77
CA GLY A 99 2.41 12.05 13.08
C GLY A 99 0.92 12.12 13.39
N THR A 100 0.60 12.72 14.52
CA THR A 100 -0.77 12.97 14.98
C THR A 100 -0.96 14.45 15.32
N ASP A 101 -2.18 14.84 15.64
CA ASP A 101 -2.50 16.23 16.03
C ASP A 101 -1.88 16.64 17.37
N ASP A 102 -1.52 15.69 18.24
CA ASP A 102 -0.91 15.97 19.54
C ASP A 102 0.59 15.64 19.63
N GLY A 103 1.22 15.17 18.57
CA GLY A 103 2.65 14.86 18.56
C GLY A 103 3.00 13.70 17.66
N VAL A 104 4.19 13.17 17.85
CA VAL A 104 4.74 12.10 17.03
C VAL A 104 4.97 10.86 17.90
N TYR A 105 4.46 9.73 17.44
CA TYR A 105 4.71 8.43 18.03
C TYR A 105 5.70 7.66 17.17
N ILE A 106 6.57 6.90 17.81
CA ILE A 106 7.51 6.03 17.12
C ILE A 106 7.17 4.60 17.50
N GLN A 107 6.87 3.79 16.51
CA GLN A 107 6.66 2.38 16.71
C GLN A 107 7.87 1.60 16.24
N ALA A 108 8.56 0.93 17.19
CA ALA A 108 9.51 -0.10 16.85
C ALA A 108 8.74 -1.32 16.38
N VAL A 109 8.77 -1.57 15.09
CA VAL A 109 8.06 -2.72 14.52
C VAL A 109 8.89 -3.97 14.76
N SER A 110 8.51 -4.76 15.77
CA SER A 110 9.07 -6.08 15.98
C SER A 110 8.34 -7.09 15.11
N TYR A 111 9.01 -7.57 14.08
CA TYR A 111 8.45 -8.59 13.17
C TYR A 111 8.72 -10.03 13.62
N THR A 112 9.25 -10.21 14.83
CA THR A 112 9.54 -11.54 15.39
C THR A 112 8.29 -12.42 15.53
N HIS A 113 7.10 -11.83 15.55
CA HIS A 113 5.82 -12.55 15.62
C HIS A 113 5.24 -12.94 14.25
N LEU A 114 5.86 -12.54 13.14
CA LEU A 114 5.40 -12.84 11.79
C LEU A 114 6.06 -14.06 11.17
N ARG A 115 7.03 -14.66 11.87
CA ARG A 115 7.59 -15.96 11.54
C ARG A 115 6.82 -17.03 12.34
N ALA A 116 5.72 -17.42 11.79
CA ALA A 116 5.11 -18.65 12.22
C ALA A 116 5.85 -19.83 11.60
#